data_bcb4b89ea22ae0ed05931f7d0d85cbdc
#
_entry.id   bcb4b89ea22ae0ed05931f7d0d85cbdc
#
_cell.length_a   1.000
_cell.length_b   1.000
_cell.length_c   1.000
_cell.angle_alpha   90.00
_cell.angle_beta   90.00
_cell.angle_gamma   90.00
#
_symmetry.space_group_name_H-M   'P 1'
#
loop_
_entity.id
_entity.type
_entity.pdbx_description
1 polymer ?
#
loop_
_entity_poly.entity_id
_entity_poly.type
_entity_poly.pdbx_seq_one_letter_code
_entity_poly.pdbx_strand_id
1 'polypeptide(L)'
;MKKLCINISLFFMLLTLSSCNDWLDEVKQTTTVSDEIIWQDETQVDKYVNSFYPLLHDYGQFGEAQFYGSFTESLTDAFKYGSYTLGHRAGHPNLYVLTPDAISPDNCLYSIWLRSTAYKQIRETNQFLSLQRKYSEFSADRNKLWEAQVRFFRAFVYFQLAKRHGGVILYDDLPVSTNKARSSAEETWQFIADDLDFAANNLPKEWDAANKGRITKGAAYALKSRAMLYAKRWQDAYDAANNVIALKLYGLTDKYEDAWKGN
;
A
#
# COMPACT_ATOMS: atom_id res chain seq x y z
N MET A 1 -52.75 -33.68 41.85
CA MET A 1 -51.42 -33.07 42.14
C MET A 1 -50.41 -33.29 41.06
N LYS A 2 -50.15 -34.47 40.48
CA LYS A 2 -49.14 -34.68 39.42
C LYS A 2 -49.38 -33.84 38.14
N LYS A 3 -50.66 -33.73 37.69
CA LYS A 3 -50.95 -32.90 36.46
C LYS A 3 -50.75 -31.40 36.68
N LEU A 4 -50.95 -30.90 37.89
CA LEU A 4 -50.73 -29.51 38.24
C LEU A 4 -49.20 -29.14 38.23
N CYS A 5 -48.38 -30.04 38.80
CA CYS A 5 -46.93 -29.85 38.79
C CYS A 5 -46.33 -29.90 37.40
N ILE A 6 -46.86 -30.74 36.49
CA ILE A 6 -46.36 -30.79 35.07
C ILE A 6 -46.74 -29.53 34.34
N ASN A 7 -47.94 -28.99 34.52
CA ASN A 7 -48.33 -27.72 33.85
C ASN A 7 -47.56 -26.53 34.37
N ILE A 8 -47.24 -26.46 35.66
CA ILE A 8 -46.40 -25.39 36.25
C ILE A 8 -44.96 -25.51 35.74
N SER A 9 -44.41 -26.73 35.63
CA SER A 9 -43.07 -26.95 35.08
C SER A 9 -42.97 -26.55 33.59
N LEU A 10 -44.01 -26.88 32.79
CA LEU A 10 -44.09 -26.51 31.39
C LEU A 10 -44.23 -24.99 31.18
N PHE A 11 -44.98 -24.30 32.05
CA PHE A 11 -45.13 -22.86 32.04
C PHE A 11 -43.82 -22.13 32.40
N PHE A 12 -43.06 -22.63 33.36
CA PHE A 12 -41.74 -22.12 33.72
C PHE A 12 -40.71 -22.36 32.63
N MET A 13 -40.76 -23.47 31.89
CA MET A 13 -39.87 -23.79 30.78
C MET A 13 -40.14 -22.93 29.55
N LEU A 14 -41.37 -22.46 29.35
CA LEU A 14 -41.74 -21.53 28.28
C LEU A 14 -41.28 -20.09 28.54
N LEU A 15 -41.15 -19.70 29.81
CA LEU A 15 -40.64 -18.36 30.19
C LEU A 15 -39.14 -18.19 30.03
N THR A 16 -38.38 -19.28 29.91
CA THR A 16 -36.92 -19.22 29.71
C THR A 16 -36.51 -19.08 28.25
N LEU A 17 -37.42 -19.17 27.28
CA LEU A 17 -37.13 -19.08 25.85
C LEU A 17 -37.23 -17.66 25.28
N SER A 18 -37.68 -16.68 26.07
CA SER A 18 -37.86 -15.32 25.63
C SER A 18 -36.76 -14.33 26.14
N SER A 19 -35.72 -14.85 26.77
CA SER A 19 -34.64 -14.02 27.30
C SER A 19 -33.40 -14.11 26.45
N CYS A 20 -32.91 -12.98 26.00
CA CYS A 20 -31.56 -12.67 25.52
C CYS A 20 -31.32 -12.44 24.03
N ASN A 21 -32.28 -11.99 23.23
CA ASN A 21 -31.88 -11.43 21.93
C ASN A 21 -31.47 -9.95 22.07
N ASP A 22 -32.21 -9.13 22.82
CA ASP A 22 -31.92 -7.69 22.90
C ASP A 22 -30.63 -7.33 23.68
N TRP A 23 -30.24 -8.19 24.67
CA TRP A 23 -29.03 -7.89 25.46
C TRP A 23 -27.73 -8.14 24.69
N LEU A 24 -27.72 -9.01 23.69
CA LEU A 24 -26.56 -9.24 22.85
C LEU A 24 -26.42 -8.18 21.75
N ASP A 25 -27.53 -7.58 21.31
CA ASP A 25 -27.52 -6.47 20.34
C ASP A 25 -27.13 -5.14 21.00
N GLU A 26 -27.30 -5.02 22.32
CA GLU A 26 -26.98 -3.80 23.07
C GLU A 26 -25.53 -3.75 23.60
N VAL A 27 -24.77 -4.84 23.50
CA VAL A 27 -23.33 -4.83 23.75
C VAL A 27 -22.65 -4.19 22.53
N LYS A 28 -22.79 -2.87 22.41
CA LYS A 28 -21.86 -2.08 21.60
C LYS A 28 -20.47 -2.47 22.06
N GLN A 29 -19.70 -3.09 21.17
CA GLN A 29 -18.29 -3.37 21.44
C GLN A 29 -17.60 -2.02 21.67
N THR A 30 -17.54 -1.58 22.92
CA THR A 30 -16.90 -0.33 23.32
C THR A 30 -15.40 -0.36 23.15
N THR A 31 -14.84 -1.51 22.80
CA THR A 31 -13.41 -1.73 22.56
C THR A 31 -13.00 -1.70 21.08
N THR A 32 -13.95 -1.80 20.15
CA THR A 32 -13.68 -1.69 18.71
C THR A 32 -14.25 -0.37 18.21
N VAL A 33 -13.36 0.51 17.73
CA VAL A 33 -13.79 1.71 17.03
C VAL A 33 -14.44 1.26 15.73
N SER A 34 -15.74 1.52 15.55
CA SER A 34 -16.42 1.18 14.30
C SER A 34 -15.86 2.04 13.15
N ASP A 35 -15.84 1.48 11.93
CA ASP A 35 -15.41 2.22 10.75
C ASP A 35 -16.12 3.58 10.62
N GLU A 36 -17.40 3.64 10.93
CA GLU A 36 -18.21 4.86 10.90
C GLU A 36 -17.68 5.98 11.81
N ILE A 37 -17.21 5.63 13.01
CA ILE A 37 -16.68 6.62 13.98
C ILE A 37 -15.38 7.22 13.48
N ILE A 38 -14.53 6.45 12.80
CA ILE A 38 -13.27 6.94 12.22
C ILE A 38 -13.55 8.06 11.23
N TRP A 39 -14.60 7.92 10.41
CA TRP A 39 -14.95 8.90 9.36
C TRP A 39 -15.69 10.13 9.85
N GLN A 40 -15.95 10.25 11.17
CA GLN A 40 -16.47 11.45 11.82
C GLN A 40 -15.38 12.34 12.42
N ASP A 41 -14.14 11.83 12.55
CA ASP A 41 -13.01 12.56 13.13
C ASP A 41 -11.86 12.66 12.11
N GLU A 42 -11.62 13.88 11.67
CA GLU A 42 -10.55 14.21 10.72
C GLU A 42 -9.17 13.70 11.18
N THR A 43 -8.91 13.79 12.50
CA THR A 43 -7.64 13.31 13.07
C THR A 43 -7.48 11.79 12.94
N GLN A 44 -8.57 11.04 13.07
CA GLN A 44 -8.53 9.58 12.91
C GLN A 44 -8.32 9.20 11.43
N VAL A 45 -8.97 9.91 10.50
CA VAL A 45 -8.73 9.70 9.07
C VAL A 45 -7.29 10.04 8.70
N ASP A 46 -6.73 11.14 9.21
CA ASP A 46 -5.33 11.50 9.01
C ASP A 46 -4.37 10.43 9.56
N LYS A 47 -4.65 9.85 10.73
CA LYS A 47 -3.87 8.72 11.27
C LYS A 47 -3.96 7.50 10.37
N TYR A 48 -5.14 7.22 9.80
CA TYR A 48 -5.30 6.10 8.87
C TYR A 48 -4.46 6.33 7.61
N VAL A 49 -4.50 7.53 6.99
CA VAL A 49 -3.62 7.87 5.87
C VAL A 49 -2.14 7.73 6.26
N ASN A 50 -1.77 8.20 7.45
CA ASN A 50 -0.39 8.12 7.93
C ASN A 50 0.10 6.66 8.10
N SER A 51 -0.81 5.71 8.33
CA SER A 51 -0.45 4.29 8.42
C SER A 51 0.09 3.68 7.13
N PHE A 52 -0.10 4.35 5.97
CA PHE A 52 0.47 3.92 4.69
C PHE A 52 1.91 4.41 4.45
N TYR A 53 2.40 5.41 5.16
CA TYR A 53 3.74 5.96 4.95
C TYR A 53 4.88 4.97 5.17
N PRO A 54 4.80 4.01 6.12
CA PRO A 54 5.80 2.96 6.25
C PRO A 54 6.05 2.15 4.98
N LEU A 55 5.09 2.10 4.02
CA LEU A 55 5.27 1.44 2.73
C LEU A 55 6.47 1.97 1.95
N LEU A 56 6.76 3.27 2.04
CA LEU A 56 7.91 3.88 1.37
C LEU A 56 9.22 3.35 1.94
N HIS A 57 9.24 3.09 3.24
CA HIS A 57 10.39 2.51 3.91
C HIS A 57 10.54 1.02 3.59
N ASP A 58 9.45 0.25 3.65
CA ASP A 58 9.44 -1.19 3.42
C ASP A 58 9.97 -1.60 2.04
N TYR A 59 9.70 -0.77 1.01
CA TYR A 59 10.16 -1.00 -0.35
C TYR A 59 11.34 -0.12 -0.78
N GLY A 60 11.66 0.90 -0.01
CA GLY A 60 12.68 1.90 -0.32
C GLY A 60 14.04 1.61 0.25
N GLN A 61 14.14 0.75 1.26
CA GLN A 61 15.41 0.46 1.89
C GLN A 61 16.26 -0.54 1.11
N PHE A 62 17.56 -0.24 1.07
CA PHE A 62 18.56 -1.17 0.59
C PHE A 62 18.75 -2.27 1.63
N GLY A 63 18.64 -3.52 1.22
CA GLY A 63 18.98 -4.66 2.06
C GLY A 63 17.93 -5.06 3.08
N GLU A 64 16.70 -4.66 2.89
CA GLU A 64 15.59 -5.09 3.74
C GLU A 64 15.51 -6.61 3.90
N ALA A 65 14.89 -7.03 5.00
CA ALA A 65 14.70 -8.43 5.38
C ALA A 65 14.05 -9.30 4.28
N GLN A 66 13.38 -8.69 3.33
CA GLN A 66 12.83 -9.38 2.14
C GLN A 66 13.91 -10.01 1.26
N PHE A 67 15.12 -9.47 1.29
CA PHE A 67 16.29 -10.01 0.58
C PHE A 67 17.34 -10.58 1.54
N TYR A 68 16.94 -10.93 2.74
CA TYR A 68 17.85 -11.50 3.75
C TYR A 68 19.09 -10.64 4.04
N GLY A 69 18.90 -9.32 4.04
CA GLY A 69 19.97 -8.35 4.25
C GLY A 69 20.87 -8.14 3.04
N SER A 70 20.42 -8.56 1.86
CA SER A 70 21.15 -8.37 0.61
C SER A 70 20.75 -7.06 -0.05
N PHE A 71 21.74 -6.29 -0.48
CA PHE A 71 21.49 -5.10 -1.30
C PHE A 71 21.08 -5.52 -2.71
N THR A 72 20.08 -4.86 -3.28
CA THR A 72 19.63 -5.10 -4.65
C THR A 72 20.73 -4.84 -5.69
N GLU A 73 21.67 -3.96 -5.36
CA GLU A 73 22.86 -3.68 -6.17
C GLU A 73 23.78 -4.89 -6.36
N SER A 74 23.73 -5.88 -5.46
CA SER A 74 24.48 -7.14 -5.64
C SER A 74 24.01 -7.98 -6.83
N LEU A 75 22.89 -7.59 -7.44
CA LEU A 75 22.36 -8.20 -8.67
C LEU A 75 22.84 -7.51 -9.93
N THR A 76 23.60 -6.45 -9.76
CA THR A 76 24.19 -5.67 -10.84
C THR A 76 25.68 -5.92 -10.87
N ASP A 77 26.34 -5.43 -11.89
CA ASP A 77 27.80 -5.42 -12.03
C ASP A 77 28.48 -4.36 -11.14
N ALA A 78 27.68 -3.45 -10.54
CA ALA A 78 28.19 -2.34 -9.74
C ALA A 78 28.62 -2.77 -8.32
N PHE A 79 28.10 -3.88 -7.80
CA PHE A 79 28.35 -4.31 -6.41
C PHE A 79 28.46 -5.82 -6.29
N LYS A 80 29.43 -6.29 -5.50
CA LYS A 80 29.61 -7.70 -5.16
C LYS A 80 29.79 -7.87 -3.67
N TYR A 81 29.12 -8.87 -3.08
CA TYR A 81 29.34 -9.22 -1.68
C TYR A 81 30.78 -9.66 -1.45
N GLY A 82 31.42 -9.01 -0.48
CA GLY A 82 32.80 -9.36 -0.05
C GLY A 82 32.88 -10.51 0.97
N SER A 83 31.75 -10.95 1.52
CA SER A 83 31.74 -11.98 2.57
C SER A 83 31.13 -13.29 2.11
N TYR A 84 31.87 -14.36 2.25
CA TYR A 84 31.43 -15.73 1.96
C TYR A 84 30.37 -16.24 2.97
N THR A 85 30.26 -15.63 4.13
CA THR A 85 29.42 -16.10 5.23
C THR A 85 27.92 -15.88 5.04
N LEU A 86 27.52 -14.96 4.19
CA LEU A 86 26.09 -14.71 3.90
C LEU A 86 25.48 -15.78 3.00
N GLY A 87 26.29 -16.52 2.23
CA GLY A 87 25.82 -17.61 1.37
C GLY A 87 25.56 -18.92 2.11
N HIS A 88 25.97 -19.05 3.37
CA HIS A 88 25.93 -20.31 4.12
C HIS A 88 24.82 -20.40 5.17
N ARG A 89 23.95 -19.44 5.29
CA ARG A 89 22.76 -19.64 6.12
C ARG A 89 21.87 -20.68 5.44
N ALA A 90 21.67 -21.79 6.13
CA ALA A 90 20.89 -22.92 5.64
C ALA A 90 19.58 -22.46 4.97
N GLY A 91 19.39 -22.87 3.73
CA GLY A 91 18.19 -22.58 2.95
C GLY A 91 18.22 -21.29 2.10
N HIS A 92 19.33 -20.56 2.05
CA HIS A 92 19.45 -19.40 1.17
C HIS A 92 20.34 -19.71 -0.03
N PRO A 93 19.88 -19.44 -1.25
CA PRO A 93 20.71 -19.57 -2.42
C PRO A 93 21.89 -18.61 -2.33
N ASN A 94 23.03 -19.08 -2.79
CA ASN A 94 24.25 -18.32 -2.80
C ASN A 94 24.11 -17.10 -3.72
N LEU A 95 23.97 -15.92 -3.15
CA LEU A 95 23.80 -14.67 -3.90
C LEU A 95 25.01 -14.31 -4.79
N TYR A 96 26.14 -15.01 -4.62
CA TYR A 96 27.30 -14.86 -5.50
C TYR A 96 27.09 -15.42 -6.91
N VAL A 97 26.06 -16.24 -7.10
CA VAL A 97 25.80 -16.97 -8.33
C VAL A 97 24.43 -16.60 -8.93
N LEU A 98 23.80 -15.53 -8.45
CA LEU A 98 22.58 -15.03 -9.04
C LEU A 98 22.90 -14.43 -10.42
N THR A 99 22.87 -15.30 -11.40
CA THR A 99 22.75 -14.89 -12.80
C THR A 99 21.26 -14.70 -13.12
N PRO A 100 20.91 -13.90 -14.12
CA PRO A 100 19.53 -13.80 -14.60
C PRO A 100 18.87 -15.16 -14.83
N ASP A 101 19.65 -16.17 -15.25
CA ASP A 101 19.18 -17.53 -15.50
C ASP A 101 18.82 -18.32 -14.24
N ALA A 102 19.31 -17.89 -13.07
CA ALA A 102 18.98 -18.50 -11.78
C ALA A 102 17.65 -17.98 -11.22
N ILE A 103 17.06 -16.95 -11.82
CA ILE A 103 15.78 -16.38 -11.41
C ILE A 103 14.69 -17.04 -12.24
N SER A 104 13.93 -17.93 -11.60
CA SER A 104 12.77 -18.59 -12.20
C SER A 104 11.48 -18.17 -11.47
N PRO A 105 10.30 -18.37 -12.06
CA PRO A 105 9.02 -18.17 -11.39
C PRO A 105 8.90 -18.94 -10.06
N ASP A 106 9.51 -20.12 -10.00
CA ASP A 106 9.46 -21.01 -8.83
C ASP A 106 10.51 -20.66 -7.78
N ASN A 107 11.57 -19.98 -8.18
CA ASN A 107 12.69 -19.59 -7.31
C ASN A 107 12.97 -18.09 -7.39
N CYS A 108 11.92 -17.29 -7.45
CA CYS A 108 12.06 -15.83 -7.48
C CYS A 108 12.22 -15.27 -6.07
N LEU A 109 13.47 -15.12 -5.62
CA LEU A 109 13.81 -14.49 -4.35
C LEU A 109 13.33 -13.02 -4.26
N TYR A 110 13.10 -12.41 -5.42
CA TYR A 110 12.63 -11.03 -5.55
C TYR A 110 11.12 -10.93 -5.68
N SER A 111 10.42 -12.07 -5.65
CA SER A 111 8.96 -12.07 -5.71
C SER A 111 8.40 -11.43 -4.46
N ILE A 112 7.71 -10.33 -4.66
CA ILE A 112 6.84 -9.74 -3.65
C ILE A 112 5.40 -10.23 -3.79
N TRP A 113 5.12 -11.13 -4.75
CA TRP A 113 3.82 -11.73 -4.99
C TRP A 113 3.50 -12.83 -3.98
N LEU A 114 4.40 -13.80 -3.81
CA LEU A 114 4.13 -15.01 -3.02
C LEU A 114 4.38 -14.83 -1.51
N ARG A 115 5.34 -14.02 -1.14
CA ARG A 115 5.68 -13.80 0.28
C ARG A 115 5.02 -12.57 0.86
N SER A 116 4.20 -11.90 0.08
CA SER A 116 4.13 -10.52 0.33
C SER A 116 2.82 -10.07 0.89
N THR A 117 3.07 -9.16 1.61
CA THR A 117 2.27 -8.05 2.02
C THR A 117 1.75 -7.19 0.88
N ALA A 118 2.27 -7.26 -0.38
CA ALA A 118 1.89 -6.35 -1.46
C ALA A 118 0.39 -6.36 -1.74
N TYR A 119 -0.22 -7.50 -1.96
CA TYR A 119 -1.67 -7.57 -2.16
C TYR A 119 -2.49 -7.30 -0.89
N LYS A 120 -1.93 -7.56 0.29
CA LYS A 120 -2.51 -7.11 1.55
C LYS A 120 -2.53 -5.59 1.60
N GLN A 121 -1.43 -4.94 1.27
CA GLN A 121 -1.30 -3.47 1.24
C GLN A 121 -2.21 -2.83 0.20
N ILE A 122 -2.32 -3.42 -1.00
CA ILE A 122 -3.30 -3.01 -2.02
C ILE A 122 -4.73 -3.13 -1.48
N ARG A 123 -5.05 -4.23 -0.81
CA ARG A 123 -6.37 -4.40 -0.19
C ARG A 123 -6.64 -3.33 0.87
N GLU A 124 -5.66 -3.00 1.70
CA GLU A 124 -5.77 -1.96 2.74
C GLU A 124 -6.01 -0.57 2.12
N THR A 125 -5.32 -0.23 1.02
CA THR A 125 -5.58 1.02 0.29
C THR A 125 -6.99 1.04 -0.32
N ASN A 126 -7.44 -0.06 -0.92
CA ASN A 126 -8.80 -0.17 -1.46
C ASN A 126 -9.86 -0.14 -0.36
N GLN A 127 -9.56 -0.71 0.81
CA GLN A 127 -10.45 -0.63 1.98
C GLN A 127 -10.62 0.83 2.42
N PHE A 128 -9.53 1.59 2.53
CA PHE A 128 -9.61 3.02 2.83
C PHE A 128 -10.53 3.74 1.83
N LEU A 129 -10.29 3.56 0.53
CA LEU A 129 -11.05 4.22 -0.53
C LEU A 129 -12.54 3.83 -0.52
N SER A 130 -12.85 2.57 -0.22
CA SER A 130 -14.21 2.06 -0.11
C SER A 130 -14.94 2.64 1.10
N LEU A 131 -14.29 2.66 2.27
CA LEU A 131 -14.85 3.21 3.50
C LEU A 131 -15.04 4.73 3.40
N GLN A 132 -14.09 5.43 2.77
CA GLN A 132 -14.20 6.86 2.50
C GLN A 132 -15.47 7.17 1.69
N ARG A 133 -15.69 6.46 0.59
CA ARG A 133 -16.90 6.65 -0.23
C ARG A 133 -18.18 6.37 0.51
N LYS A 134 -18.12 5.44 1.47
CA LYS A 134 -19.31 5.00 2.22
C LYS A 134 -19.65 5.89 3.40
N TYR A 135 -18.67 6.40 4.11
CA TYR A 135 -18.88 7.01 5.42
C TYR A 135 -18.42 8.46 5.56
N SER A 136 -17.59 8.96 4.61
CA SER A 136 -17.05 10.30 4.77
C SER A 136 -18.06 11.38 4.42
N GLU A 137 -18.33 12.25 5.41
CA GLU A 137 -19.14 13.47 5.25
C GLU A 137 -18.29 14.74 5.12
N PHE A 138 -16.97 14.60 5.03
CA PHE A 138 -16.06 15.73 4.87
C PHE A 138 -16.20 16.37 3.49
N SER A 139 -15.66 17.59 3.34
CA SER A 139 -15.71 18.31 2.07
C SER A 139 -15.06 17.51 0.92
N ALA A 140 -15.53 17.75 -0.30
CA ALA A 140 -14.99 17.10 -1.49
C ALA A 140 -13.48 17.30 -1.65
N ASP A 141 -12.98 18.50 -1.31
CA ASP A 141 -11.55 18.82 -1.41
C ASP A 141 -10.74 18.06 -0.36
N ARG A 142 -11.27 17.93 0.86
CA ARG A 142 -10.62 17.15 1.92
C ARG A 142 -10.57 15.66 1.55
N ASN A 143 -11.67 15.14 1.06
CA ASN A 143 -11.74 13.76 0.58
C ASN A 143 -10.76 13.48 -0.56
N LYS A 144 -10.68 14.38 -1.56
CA LYS A 144 -9.71 14.25 -2.65
C LYS A 144 -8.26 14.28 -2.17
N LEU A 145 -7.97 15.07 -1.13
CA LEU A 145 -6.62 15.17 -0.57
C LEU A 145 -6.17 13.87 0.09
N TRP A 146 -7.06 13.20 0.83
CA TRP A 146 -6.79 11.90 1.42
C TRP A 146 -6.71 10.82 0.34
N GLU A 147 -7.69 10.77 -0.57
CA GLU A 147 -7.69 9.84 -1.70
C GLU A 147 -6.41 9.94 -2.51
N ALA A 148 -5.91 11.15 -2.77
CA ALA A 148 -4.70 11.39 -3.54
C ALA A 148 -3.46 10.76 -2.89
N GLN A 149 -3.34 10.86 -1.56
CA GLN A 149 -2.26 10.21 -0.82
C GLN A 149 -2.38 8.67 -0.91
N VAL A 150 -3.59 8.13 -0.68
CA VAL A 150 -3.80 6.67 -0.68
C VAL A 150 -3.61 6.07 -2.08
N ARG A 151 -4.07 6.76 -3.14
CA ARG A 151 -3.84 6.33 -4.53
C ARG A 151 -2.36 6.38 -4.90
N PHE A 152 -1.61 7.35 -4.40
CA PHE A 152 -0.15 7.35 -4.54
C PHE A 152 0.47 6.09 -3.94
N PHE A 153 0.08 5.67 -2.72
CA PHE A 153 0.61 4.46 -2.10
C PHE A 153 0.19 3.21 -2.86
N ARG A 154 -1.04 3.14 -3.36
CA ARG A 154 -1.50 2.03 -4.19
C ARG A 154 -0.68 1.92 -5.47
N ALA A 155 -0.46 3.04 -6.16
CA ALA A 155 0.41 3.10 -7.33
C ALA A 155 1.84 2.69 -7.02
N PHE A 156 2.37 3.12 -5.85
CA PHE A 156 3.72 2.75 -5.41
C PHE A 156 3.87 1.25 -5.22
N VAL A 157 2.91 0.58 -4.57
CA VAL A 157 2.94 -0.87 -4.40
C VAL A 157 2.80 -1.60 -5.75
N TYR A 158 1.89 -1.15 -6.61
CA TYR A 158 1.76 -1.71 -7.96
C TYR A 158 3.00 -1.48 -8.82
N PHE A 159 3.69 -0.34 -8.68
CA PHE A 159 4.98 -0.12 -9.33
C PHE A 159 6.03 -1.15 -8.87
N GLN A 160 6.08 -1.46 -7.56
CA GLN A 160 6.99 -2.48 -7.04
C GLN A 160 6.68 -3.87 -7.61
N LEU A 161 5.39 -4.20 -7.79
CA LEU A 161 4.97 -5.44 -8.45
C LEU A 161 5.31 -5.45 -9.94
N ALA A 162 4.91 -4.40 -10.68
CA ALA A 162 5.03 -4.33 -12.13
C ALA A 162 6.49 -4.38 -12.59
N LYS A 163 7.40 -3.67 -11.92
CA LYS A 163 8.81 -3.66 -12.28
C LYS A 163 9.51 -5.03 -12.13
N ARG A 164 8.92 -5.94 -11.34
CA ARG A 164 9.44 -7.29 -11.09
C ARG A 164 8.71 -8.36 -11.90
N HIS A 165 7.41 -8.22 -12.07
CA HIS A 165 6.53 -9.29 -12.57
C HIS A 165 5.82 -8.95 -13.89
N GLY A 166 6.00 -7.73 -14.41
CA GLY A 166 5.25 -7.25 -15.58
C GLY A 166 3.77 -7.05 -15.26
N GLY A 167 2.87 -7.61 -16.05
CA GLY A 167 1.43 -7.57 -15.78
C GLY A 167 1.07 -8.33 -14.50
N VAL A 168 0.12 -7.81 -13.73
CA VAL A 168 -0.29 -8.36 -12.43
C VAL A 168 -1.81 -8.33 -12.28
N ILE A 169 -2.35 -8.92 -11.22
CA ILE A 169 -3.77 -8.84 -10.94
C ILE A 169 -4.07 -7.44 -10.40
N LEU A 170 -4.94 -6.70 -11.09
CA LEU A 170 -5.36 -5.37 -10.66
C LEU A 170 -6.63 -5.45 -9.81
N TYR A 171 -6.55 -4.93 -8.59
CA TYR A 171 -7.68 -4.75 -7.71
C TYR A 171 -7.86 -3.25 -7.45
N ASP A 172 -8.98 -2.74 -7.87
CA ASP A 172 -9.35 -1.32 -7.82
C ASP A 172 -10.44 -1.01 -6.81
N ASP A 173 -11.14 -2.03 -6.32
CA ASP A 173 -12.21 -1.90 -5.34
C ASP A 173 -12.39 -3.18 -4.49
N LEU A 174 -13.38 -3.13 -3.57
CA LEU A 174 -13.85 -4.23 -2.74
C LEU A 174 -15.33 -4.52 -3.04
N PRO A 175 -15.79 -5.79 -2.90
CA PRO A 175 -15.04 -6.98 -2.49
C PRO A 175 -14.12 -7.51 -3.58
N VAL A 176 -13.00 -8.11 -3.14
CA VAL A 176 -11.99 -8.67 -4.03
C VAL A 176 -12.50 -9.98 -4.64
N SER A 177 -12.49 -10.08 -5.97
CA SER A 177 -12.71 -11.35 -6.66
C SER A 177 -11.47 -12.25 -6.53
N THR A 178 -11.64 -13.47 -6.03
CA THR A 178 -10.54 -14.42 -5.84
C THR A 178 -10.05 -15.08 -7.14
N ASN A 179 -10.84 -14.99 -8.23
CA ASN A 179 -10.56 -15.65 -9.50
C ASN A 179 -10.23 -14.66 -10.63
N LYS A 180 -9.73 -13.47 -10.30
CA LYS A 180 -9.37 -12.47 -11.30
C LYS A 180 -8.06 -12.86 -12.00
N ALA A 181 -8.08 -12.86 -13.34
CA ALA A 181 -6.89 -13.13 -14.14
C ALA A 181 -5.87 -11.98 -14.01
N ARG A 182 -4.61 -12.26 -14.38
CA ARG A 182 -3.59 -11.22 -14.53
C ARG A 182 -3.96 -10.28 -15.67
N SER A 183 -3.81 -9.00 -15.42
CA SER A 183 -3.84 -7.98 -16.46
C SER A 183 -2.55 -7.96 -17.25
N SER A 184 -2.58 -7.40 -18.44
CA SER A 184 -1.37 -7.16 -19.23
C SER A 184 -0.42 -6.18 -18.54
N ALA A 185 0.83 -6.14 -18.97
CA ALA A 185 1.79 -5.15 -18.50
C ALA A 185 1.32 -3.73 -18.84
N GLU A 186 0.76 -3.53 -20.04
CA GLU A 186 0.25 -2.24 -20.47
C GLU A 186 -0.88 -1.73 -19.58
N GLU A 187 -1.89 -2.56 -19.31
CA GLU A 187 -2.99 -2.23 -18.38
C GLU A 187 -2.47 -1.92 -16.97
N THR A 188 -1.46 -2.67 -16.51
CA THR A 188 -0.87 -2.44 -15.20
C THR A 188 -0.15 -1.09 -15.13
N TRP A 189 0.63 -0.74 -16.15
CA TRP A 189 1.29 0.55 -16.20
C TRP A 189 0.31 1.71 -16.37
N GLN A 190 -0.78 1.50 -17.10
CA GLN A 190 -1.83 2.51 -17.21
C GLN A 190 -2.52 2.75 -15.86
N PHE A 191 -2.85 1.70 -15.14
CA PHE A 191 -3.45 1.82 -13.80
C PHE A 191 -2.55 2.60 -12.83
N ILE A 192 -1.23 2.35 -12.86
CA ILE A 192 -0.25 3.10 -12.07
C ILE A 192 -0.24 4.57 -12.50
N ALA A 193 -0.25 4.85 -13.81
CA ALA A 193 -0.26 6.21 -14.33
C ALA A 193 -1.51 6.98 -13.88
N ASP A 194 -2.69 6.36 -13.96
CA ASP A 194 -3.97 6.97 -13.58
C ASP A 194 -4.03 7.34 -12.09
N ASP A 195 -3.54 6.46 -11.23
CA ASP A 195 -3.46 6.72 -9.79
C ASP A 195 -2.48 7.87 -9.49
N LEU A 196 -1.34 7.92 -10.18
CA LEU A 196 -0.35 8.98 -10.00
C LEU A 196 -0.80 10.32 -10.59
N ASP A 197 -1.56 10.31 -11.68
CA ASP A 197 -2.19 11.52 -12.23
C ASP A 197 -3.24 12.09 -11.27
N PHE A 198 -4.07 11.23 -10.72
CA PHE A 198 -5.01 11.67 -9.70
C PHE A 198 -4.28 12.25 -8.48
N ALA A 199 -3.23 11.59 -8.01
CA ALA A 199 -2.42 12.08 -6.92
C ALA A 199 -1.78 13.44 -7.24
N ALA A 200 -1.13 13.57 -8.39
CA ALA A 200 -0.50 14.82 -8.81
C ALA A 200 -1.48 15.97 -8.97
N ASN A 201 -2.71 15.69 -9.42
CA ASN A 201 -3.72 16.73 -9.61
C ASN A 201 -4.33 17.23 -8.30
N ASN A 202 -4.36 16.41 -7.25
CA ASN A 202 -5.06 16.72 -6.00
C ASN A 202 -4.12 16.94 -4.79
N LEU A 203 -2.83 16.62 -4.90
CA LEU A 203 -1.85 16.91 -3.85
C LEU A 203 -1.35 18.36 -3.93
N PRO A 204 -1.02 18.99 -2.78
CA PRO A 204 -0.41 20.30 -2.76
C PRO A 204 1.01 20.26 -3.31
N LYS A 205 1.51 21.41 -3.74
CA LYS A 205 2.92 21.58 -4.12
C LYS A 205 3.83 21.42 -2.90
N GLU A 206 3.43 22.02 -1.79
CA GLU A 206 4.10 21.99 -0.51
C GLU A 206 3.06 21.87 0.60
N TRP A 207 3.43 21.24 1.69
CA TRP A 207 2.63 21.17 2.90
C TRP A 207 3.05 22.25 3.88
N ASP A 208 2.15 22.64 4.75
CA ASP A 208 2.47 23.49 5.89
C ASP A 208 3.48 22.81 6.85
N ALA A 209 3.97 23.58 7.82
CA ALA A 209 4.99 23.11 8.76
C ALA A 209 4.53 21.89 9.59
N ALA A 210 3.24 21.79 9.92
CA ALA A 210 2.68 20.69 10.71
C ALA A 210 2.59 19.38 9.91
N ASN A 211 2.49 19.49 8.58
CA ASN A 211 2.34 18.38 7.65
C ASN A 211 3.59 18.14 6.80
N LYS A 212 4.72 18.76 7.15
CA LYS A 212 5.99 18.59 6.45
C LYS A 212 6.39 17.10 6.42
N GLY A 213 6.83 16.62 5.26
CA GLY A 213 7.19 15.22 5.04
C GLY A 213 6.09 14.38 4.39
N ARG A 214 4.87 14.89 4.27
CA ARG A 214 3.82 14.21 3.51
C ARG A 214 4.12 14.27 2.00
N ILE A 215 3.53 13.32 1.26
CA ILE A 215 3.66 13.22 -0.19
C ILE A 215 3.12 14.48 -0.85
N THR A 216 3.91 15.05 -1.76
CA THR A 216 3.58 16.25 -2.52
C THR A 216 3.22 15.92 -3.96
N LYS A 217 2.66 16.90 -4.67
CA LYS A 217 2.48 16.87 -6.12
C LYS A 217 3.78 16.51 -6.86
N GLY A 218 4.90 17.05 -6.42
CA GLY A 218 6.21 16.76 -7.02
C GLY A 218 6.64 15.30 -6.82
N ALA A 219 6.37 14.71 -5.66
CA ALA A 219 6.62 13.29 -5.42
C ALA A 219 5.79 12.39 -6.35
N ALA A 220 4.52 12.74 -6.61
CA ALA A 220 3.66 11.99 -7.52
C ALA A 220 4.17 12.05 -8.96
N TYR A 221 4.56 13.23 -9.46
CA TYR A 221 5.17 13.37 -10.78
C TYR A 221 6.51 12.63 -10.89
N ALA A 222 7.36 12.71 -9.87
CA ALA A 222 8.65 12.01 -9.86
C ALA A 222 8.47 10.48 -9.92
N LEU A 223 7.53 9.94 -9.16
CA LEU A 223 7.22 8.51 -9.22
C LEU A 223 6.62 8.13 -10.58
N LYS A 224 5.73 8.98 -11.15
CA LYS A 224 5.17 8.76 -12.49
C LYS A 224 6.26 8.73 -13.54
N SER A 225 7.18 9.70 -13.54
CA SER A 225 8.30 9.71 -14.47
C SER A 225 9.09 8.41 -14.41
N ARG A 226 9.45 7.97 -13.21
CA ARG A 226 10.16 6.70 -13.01
C ARG A 226 9.36 5.48 -13.49
N ALA A 227 8.08 5.40 -13.15
CA ALA A 227 7.22 4.29 -13.56
C ALA A 227 7.09 4.21 -15.09
N MET A 228 6.92 5.35 -15.75
CA MET A 228 6.79 5.41 -17.21
C MET A 228 8.09 5.07 -17.94
N LEU A 229 9.28 5.32 -17.34
CA LEU A 229 10.55 4.80 -17.87
C LEU A 229 10.56 3.27 -17.89
N TYR A 230 10.13 2.60 -16.81
CA TYR A 230 10.02 1.14 -16.78
C TYR A 230 8.99 0.61 -17.78
N ALA A 231 7.91 1.35 -17.98
CA ALA A 231 6.87 1.04 -18.98
C ALA A 231 7.32 1.28 -20.43
N LYS A 232 8.52 1.86 -20.66
CA LYS A 232 9.00 2.36 -21.97
C LYS A 232 8.09 3.41 -22.60
N ARG A 233 7.31 4.12 -21.79
CA ARG A 233 6.45 5.24 -22.19
C ARG A 233 7.24 6.55 -22.06
N TRP A 234 8.15 6.75 -23.00
CA TRP A 234 9.19 7.80 -22.92
C TRP A 234 8.62 9.19 -22.86
N GLN A 235 7.55 9.48 -23.63
CA GLN A 235 6.94 10.81 -23.63
C GLN A 235 6.27 11.09 -22.28
N ASP A 236 5.53 10.15 -21.74
CA ASP A 236 4.88 10.32 -20.43
C ASP A 236 5.89 10.49 -19.30
N ALA A 237 7.02 9.78 -19.39
CA ALA A 237 8.12 9.93 -18.43
C ALA A 237 8.76 11.32 -18.51
N TYR A 238 9.00 11.81 -19.73
CA TYR A 238 9.53 13.15 -20.00
C TYR A 238 8.58 14.24 -19.48
N ASP A 239 7.30 14.15 -19.81
CA ASP A 239 6.29 15.13 -19.40
C ASP A 239 6.15 15.19 -17.87
N ALA A 240 6.15 14.02 -17.20
CA ALA A 240 6.11 13.96 -15.76
C ALA A 240 7.36 14.57 -15.10
N ALA A 241 8.56 14.33 -15.68
CA ALA A 241 9.80 14.95 -15.20
C ALA A 241 9.77 16.48 -15.36
N ASN A 242 9.31 16.96 -16.51
CA ASN A 242 9.16 18.39 -16.75
C ASN A 242 8.17 19.04 -15.79
N ASN A 243 7.10 18.35 -15.42
CA ASN A 243 6.16 18.83 -14.41
C ASN A 243 6.83 19.02 -13.04
N VAL A 244 7.79 18.15 -12.65
CA VAL A 244 8.58 18.35 -11.43
C VAL A 244 9.44 19.61 -11.55
N ILE A 245 10.14 19.79 -12.68
CA ILE A 245 11.00 20.96 -12.92
C ILE A 245 10.16 22.26 -12.92
N ALA A 246 8.98 22.22 -13.53
CA ALA A 246 8.08 23.37 -13.62
C ALA A 246 7.52 23.83 -12.27
N LEU A 247 7.56 22.99 -11.21
CA LEU A 247 7.19 23.41 -9.87
C LEU A 247 8.16 24.45 -9.29
N LYS A 248 9.42 24.45 -9.73
CA LYS A 248 10.50 25.35 -9.27
C LYS A 248 10.78 25.28 -7.76
N LEU A 249 10.48 24.12 -7.15
CA LEU A 249 10.67 23.85 -5.72
C LEU A 249 11.91 23.01 -5.44
N TYR A 250 12.44 22.36 -6.47
CA TYR A 250 13.56 21.43 -6.38
C TYR A 250 14.72 21.96 -7.22
N GLY A 251 15.92 21.77 -6.73
CA GLY A 251 17.15 22.14 -7.42
C GLY A 251 18.24 21.08 -7.19
N LEU A 252 19.29 21.16 -7.95
CA LEU A 252 20.50 20.39 -7.67
C LEU A 252 21.27 21.09 -6.54
N THR A 253 21.90 20.31 -5.70
CA THR A 253 22.85 20.82 -4.71
C THR A 253 24.14 21.26 -5.39
N ASP A 254 24.79 22.29 -4.86
CA ASP A 254 26.06 22.80 -5.43
C ASP A 254 27.17 21.73 -5.43
N LYS A 255 27.17 20.86 -4.43
CA LYS A 255 28.09 19.75 -4.32
C LYS A 255 27.32 18.43 -4.24
N TYR A 256 27.78 17.42 -4.98
CA TYR A 256 27.19 16.09 -5.00
C TYR A 256 27.08 15.48 -3.59
N GLU A 257 28.07 15.66 -2.75
CA GLU A 257 28.08 15.16 -1.36
C GLU A 257 26.95 15.72 -0.49
N ASP A 258 26.47 16.93 -0.78
CA ASP A 258 25.40 17.58 0.00
C ASP A 258 24.03 16.95 -0.27
N ALA A 259 23.89 16.22 -1.38
CA ALA A 259 22.68 15.46 -1.67
C ALA A 259 22.43 14.30 -0.67
N TRP A 260 23.48 13.88 0.03
CA TRP A 260 23.46 12.75 0.95
C TRP A 260 23.53 13.16 2.43
N LYS A 261 23.76 14.42 2.70
CA LYS A 261 23.74 14.98 4.05
C LYS A 261 22.28 15.31 4.39
N GLY A 262 21.70 14.55 5.32
CA GLY A 262 20.39 14.90 5.86
C GLY A 262 20.40 16.31 6.46
N ASN A 263 19.37 17.10 6.17
CA ASN A 263 19.12 18.38 6.85
C ASN A 263 18.54 18.15 8.23
#